data_fd9d977cb1e9b68bcf70bdd427b57a8f
#
_entry.id   fd9d977cb1e9b68bcf70bdd427b57a8f
#
_cell.length_a   1.000
_cell.length_b   1.000
_cell.length_c   1.000
_cell.angle_alpha   90.00
_cell.angle_beta   90.00
_cell.angle_gamma   90.00
#
_symmetry.space_group_name_H-M   'P 1'
#
loop_
_entity.id
_entity.type
_entity.pdbx_description
1 polymer ?
#
loop_
_entity_poly.entity_id
_entity_poly.type
_entity_poly.pdbx_seq_one_letter_code
_entity_poly.pdbx_strand_id
1 'polypeptide(L)'
;MLSADEKTARAEILAMVAEYYDKFKRPGQEKPFEEGDRIPYASRVYDEKEMCALVDSALDFWLTTGRFSDEFERGFARWIGVKHAALVNSGSSANLIAFMTLTSPLLGERRIKRGDEVITVAGGFPTTINPIIQYGAVPVFIDMTIPGYNMDVSLLEGALSEKTKAVMAAHTLGNPFDIAAVKEFCDRHGLWLIEDNCDALGTTYTINGETRYTGTWGDIGTSSFYPPHHMTMGEGGCVYTDDPLLFKIIKSMRDWGRDCVCPSGRDNLCGHRFDGDFGTLPHGYDHKYLYSHFGYNLKVTDMQAAVGVEQLKKFPSFIDRRRYNHKRLYDALCASGADKKLILPEAAENSVPSWFGFMLTVRDDAGVSRNDVTRYIEDHNIQTRLLFGGNITRQPLFCDLEDSAYRIAGELTQTDRIMNRSFWVGVYPGMTDEKIDYMAKIITEAVWQM
;
A
#
# COMPACT_ATOMS: atom_id res chain seq x y z
N MET A 1 -8.50 -3.71 -35.00
CA MET A 1 -9.50 -2.64 -34.79
C MET A 1 -10.87 -3.31 -34.81
N LEU A 2 -11.78 -2.96 -33.89
CA LEU A 2 -13.14 -3.47 -33.86
C LEU A 2 -13.92 -3.00 -35.09
N SER A 3 -14.82 -3.86 -35.64
CA SER A 3 -15.74 -3.45 -36.71
C SER A 3 -16.73 -2.39 -36.20
N ALA A 4 -17.43 -1.70 -37.12
CA ALA A 4 -18.47 -0.73 -36.77
C ALA A 4 -19.62 -1.39 -35.99
N ASP A 5 -20.06 -2.57 -36.44
CA ASP A 5 -21.12 -3.34 -35.81
C ASP A 5 -20.74 -3.81 -34.40
N GLU A 6 -19.50 -4.26 -34.22
CA GLU A 6 -18.98 -4.66 -32.91
C GLU A 6 -18.92 -3.48 -31.93
N LYS A 7 -18.51 -2.29 -32.38
CA LYS A 7 -18.53 -1.08 -31.54
C LYS A 7 -19.94 -0.70 -31.13
N THR A 8 -20.91 -0.82 -32.03
CA THR A 8 -22.34 -0.54 -31.73
C THR A 8 -22.88 -1.53 -30.70
N ALA A 9 -22.70 -2.83 -30.92
CA ALA A 9 -23.14 -3.87 -29.99
C ALA A 9 -22.49 -3.72 -28.60
N ARG A 10 -21.20 -3.38 -28.56
CA ARG A 10 -20.47 -3.12 -27.29
C ARG A 10 -21.06 -1.90 -26.56
N ALA A 11 -21.36 -0.81 -27.27
CA ALA A 11 -21.97 0.37 -26.68
C ALA A 11 -23.36 0.08 -26.08
N GLU A 12 -24.18 -0.74 -26.76
CA GLU A 12 -25.49 -1.18 -26.25
C GLU A 12 -25.36 -2.00 -24.95
N ILE A 13 -24.41 -2.96 -24.90
CA ILE A 13 -24.13 -3.75 -23.70
C ILE A 13 -23.73 -2.84 -22.53
N LEU A 14 -22.81 -1.90 -22.75
CA LEU A 14 -22.35 -0.99 -21.72
C LEU A 14 -23.45 -0.04 -21.23
N ALA A 15 -24.34 0.41 -22.13
CA ALA A 15 -25.52 1.18 -21.75
C ALA A 15 -26.47 0.38 -20.83
N MET A 16 -26.67 -0.90 -21.09
CA MET A 16 -27.46 -1.80 -20.21
C MET A 16 -26.79 -1.97 -18.83
N VAL A 17 -25.46 -2.03 -18.78
CA VAL A 17 -24.71 -2.10 -17.50
C VAL A 17 -24.89 -0.81 -16.69
N ALA A 18 -24.82 0.35 -17.35
CA ALA A 18 -25.05 1.64 -16.70
C ALA A 18 -26.49 1.77 -16.18
N GLU A 19 -27.49 1.34 -16.97
CA GLU A 19 -28.89 1.32 -16.54
C GLU A 19 -29.11 0.39 -15.34
N TYR A 20 -28.46 -0.79 -15.33
CA TYR A 20 -28.51 -1.70 -14.19
C TYR A 20 -27.96 -1.04 -12.91
N TYR A 21 -26.80 -0.35 -13.03
CA TYR A 21 -26.21 0.38 -11.89
C TYR A 21 -27.18 1.45 -11.37
N ASP A 22 -27.70 2.29 -12.27
CA ASP A 22 -28.62 3.37 -11.92
C ASP A 22 -29.87 2.85 -11.21
N LYS A 23 -30.36 1.70 -11.63
CA LYS A 23 -31.59 1.12 -11.07
C LYS A 23 -31.41 0.40 -9.75
N PHE A 24 -30.22 -0.21 -9.50
CA PHE A 24 -30.06 -1.13 -8.38
C PHE A 24 -28.87 -0.85 -7.47
N LYS A 25 -27.93 0.02 -7.87
CA LYS A 25 -26.65 0.20 -7.17
C LYS A 25 -26.32 1.65 -6.86
N ARG A 26 -26.99 2.63 -7.45
CA ARG A 26 -26.69 4.05 -7.26
C ARG A 26 -26.79 4.42 -5.78
N PRO A 27 -25.80 5.14 -5.20
CA PRO A 27 -25.90 5.68 -3.85
C PRO A 27 -27.16 6.58 -3.69
N GLY A 28 -27.87 6.43 -2.58
CA GLY A 28 -29.14 7.13 -2.34
C GLY A 28 -30.38 6.25 -2.57
N GLN A 29 -30.24 5.06 -3.14
CA GLN A 29 -31.28 4.00 -3.07
C GLN A 29 -31.16 3.19 -1.76
N GLU A 30 -30.04 3.35 -1.03
CA GLU A 30 -29.87 2.78 0.29
C GLU A 30 -30.71 3.56 1.31
N LYS A 31 -31.17 2.86 2.33
CA LYS A 31 -31.82 3.47 3.50
C LYS A 31 -30.89 4.57 4.08
N PRO A 32 -31.43 5.76 4.42
CA PRO A 32 -30.66 6.73 5.18
C PRO A 32 -30.05 6.10 6.44
N PHE A 33 -28.85 6.53 6.82
CA PHE A 33 -28.19 6.05 8.03
C PHE A 33 -29.05 6.33 9.26
N GLU A 34 -29.27 5.33 10.09
CA GLU A 34 -29.87 5.47 11.42
C GLU A 34 -28.84 5.06 12.48
N GLU A 35 -28.92 5.67 13.66
CA GLU A 35 -28.05 5.29 14.79
C GLU A 35 -28.19 3.79 15.10
N GLY A 36 -27.05 3.10 15.19
CA GLY A 36 -27.01 1.64 15.35
C GLY A 36 -26.85 0.84 14.04
N ASP A 37 -26.97 1.47 12.88
CA ASP A 37 -26.58 0.83 11.62
C ASP A 37 -25.08 0.57 11.58
N ARG A 38 -24.68 -0.47 10.84
CA ARG A 38 -23.28 -0.88 10.74
C ARG A 38 -22.41 0.17 10.06
N ILE A 39 -21.32 0.56 10.71
CA ILE A 39 -20.26 1.40 10.15
C ILE A 39 -19.01 0.54 9.93
N PRO A 40 -18.70 0.12 8.71
CA PRO A 40 -17.50 -0.64 8.41
C PRO A 40 -16.25 0.26 8.47
N TYR A 41 -15.08 -0.32 8.80
CA TYR A 41 -13.82 0.42 8.79
C TYR A 41 -13.38 0.86 7.40
N ALA A 42 -13.83 0.16 6.37
CA ALA A 42 -13.57 0.47 4.97
C ALA A 42 -14.67 -0.09 4.06
N SER A 43 -14.88 0.55 2.93
CA SER A 43 -15.71 0.04 1.84
C SER A 43 -15.26 0.66 0.52
N ARG A 44 -15.61 0.02 -0.57
CA ARG A 44 -15.36 0.52 -1.92
C ARG A 44 -16.34 1.62 -2.31
N VAL A 45 -15.85 2.62 -3.02
CA VAL A 45 -16.66 3.67 -3.65
C VAL A 45 -16.49 3.53 -5.16
N TYR A 46 -17.59 3.36 -5.89
CA TYR A 46 -17.62 3.15 -7.34
C TYR A 46 -18.94 3.64 -7.93
N ASP A 47 -18.97 3.81 -9.24
CA ASP A 47 -20.19 4.10 -10.00
C ASP A 47 -20.32 3.15 -11.22
N GLU A 48 -21.18 3.52 -12.18
CA GLU A 48 -21.38 2.74 -13.40
C GLU A 48 -20.11 2.58 -14.24
N LYS A 49 -19.13 3.49 -14.11
CA LYS A 49 -17.95 3.50 -14.97
C LYS A 49 -17.03 2.34 -14.70
N GLU A 50 -16.79 2.00 -13.41
CA GLU A 50 -16.01 0.80 -13.07
C GLU A 50 -16.68 -0.48 -13.57
N MET A 51 -18.02 -0.57 -13.45
CA MET A 51 -18.77 -1.72 -13.95
C MET A 51 -18.70 -1.80 -15.47
N CYS A 52 -18.86 -0.69 -16.16
CA CYS A 52 -18.75 -0.64 -17.63
C CYS A 52 -17.33 -0.99 -18.09
N ALA A 53 -16.28 -0.45 -17.46
CA ALA A 53 -14.89 -0.75 -17.80
C ALA A 53 -14.56 -2.23 -17.59
N LEU A 54 -15.05 -2.83 -16.49
CA LEU A 54 -14.91 -4.27 -16.23
C LEU A 54 -15.54 -5.12 -17.34
N VAL A 55 -16.76 -4.79 -17.74
CA VAL A 55 -17.49 -5.50 -18.82
C VAL A 55 -16.80 -5.25 -20.16
N ASP A 56 -16.33 -4.03 -20.45
CA ASP A 56 -15.61 -3.70 -21.68
C ASP A 56 -14.31 -4.51 -21.82
N SER A 57 -13.58 -4.69 -20.72
CA SER A 57 -12.41 -5.59 -20.68
C SER A 57 -12.79 -7.07 -20.87
N ALA A 58 -13.90 -7.51 -20.26
CA ALA A 58 -14.40 -8.87 -20.41
C ALA A 58 -14.80 -9.20 -21.87
N LEU A 59 -15.34 -8.23 -22.61
CA LEU A 59 -15.69 -8.39 -24.02
C LEU A 59 -14.46 -8.54 -24.93
N ASP A 60 -13.28 -8.07 -24.52
CA ASP A 60 -12.01 -8.37 -25.24
C ASP A 60 -11.59 -9.83 -25.04
N PHE A 61 -12.02 -10.47 -23.98
CA PHE A 61 -11.62 -11.80 -23.52
C PHE A 61 -10.09 -12.00 -23.46
N TRP A 62 -9.37 -10.90 -23.24
CA TRP A 62 -7.93 -10.90 -23.01
C TRP A 62 -7.66 -10.96 -21.51
N LEU A 63 -7.41 -12.16 -20.99
CA LEU A 63 -7.48 -12.49 -19.56
C LEU A 63 -6.18 -12.25 -18.78
N THR A 64 -5.13 -11.72 -19.41
CA THR A 64 -3.87 -11.31 -18.77
C THR A 64 -3.66 -9.81 -18.95
N THR A 65 -2.47 -9.28 -18.65
CA THR A 65 -2.15 -7.86 -18.88
C THR A 65 -2.40 -7.45 -20.33
N GLY A 66 -3.14 -6.38 -20.55
CA GLY A 66 -3.58 -5.90 -21.86
C GLY A 66 -3.66 -4.37 -21.93
N ARG A 67 -4.63 -3.86 -22.69
CA ARG A 67 -4.76 -2.41 -22.96
C ARG A 67 -5.04 -1.57 -21.71
N PHE A 68 -5.84 -2.07 -20.79
CA PHE A 68 -6.15 -1.37 -19.55
C PHE A 68 -4.97 -1.39 -18.57
N SER A 69 -4.20 -2.48 -18.52
CA SER A 69 -2.97 -2.54 -17.76
C SER A 69 -1.96 -1.50 -18.26
N ASP A 70 -1.78 -1.39 -19.58
CA ASP A 70 -0.92 -0.38 -20.21
C ASP A 70 -1.41 1.05 -19.95
N GLU A 71 -2.73 1.27 -19.99
CA GLU A 71 -3.34 2.57 -19.70
C GLU A 71 -3.14 2.96 -18.24
N PHE A 72 -3.41 2.03 -17.32
CA PHE A 72 -3.23 2.25 -15.91
C PHE A 72 -1.77 2.53 -15.53
N GLU A 73 -0.83 1.68 -15.96
CA GLU A 73 0.60 1.85 -15.64
C GLU A 73 1.11 3.25 -16.06
N ARG A 74 0.76 3.70 -17.29
CA ARG A 74 1.10 5.05 -17.75
C ARG A 74 0.36 6.16 -17.01
N GLY A 75 -0.93 5.97 -16.73
CA GLY A 75 -1.76 6.94 -16.01
C GLY A 75 -1.30 7.13 -14.58
N PHE A 76 -1.04 6.03 -13.89
CA PHE A 76 -0.58 6.02 -12.51
C PHE A 76 0.83 6.63 -12.37
N ALA A 77 1.78 6.23 -13.23
CA ALA A 77 3.14 6.79 -13.20
C ALA A 77 3.11 8.31 -13.36
N ARG A 78 2.30 8.83 -14.31
CA ARG A 78 2.10 10.26 -14.51
C ARG A 78 1.46 10.94 -13.32
N TRP A 79 0.44 10.29 -12.73
CA TRP A 79 -0.31 10.86 -11.61
C TRP A 79 0.56 10.97 -10.36
N ILE A 80 1.32 9.91 -10.01
CA ILE A 80 2.17 9.90 -8.81
C ILE A 80 3.48 10.66 -9.00
N GLY A 81 3.88 10.94 -10.27
CA GLY A 81 5.05 11.73 -10.59
C GLY A 81 6.35 10.92 -10.74
N VAL A 82 6.27 9.67 -11.20
CA VAL A 82 7.44 8.82 -11.50
C VAL A 82 7.53 8.47 -12.99
N LYS A 83 8.69 7.97 -13.43
CA LYS A 83 8.89 7.56 -14.83
C LYS A 83 8.27 6.19 -15.14
N HIS A 84 8.27 5.28 -14.19
CA HIS A 84 7.95 3.88 -14.41
C HIS A 84 7.05 3.30 -13.33
N ALA A 85 6.03 2.57 -13.74
CA ALA A 85 5.13 1.83 -12.88
C ALA A 85 4.80 0.47 -13.50
N ALA A 86 4.72 -0.57 -12.68
CA ALA A 86 4.37 -1.93 -13.08
C ALA A 86 3.28 -2.47 -12.18
N LEU A 87 2.13 -2.83 -12.77
CA LEU A 87 1.03 -3.49 -12.07
C LEU A 87 1.39 -4.91 -11.65
N VAL A 88 0.97 -5.26 -10.45
CA VAL A 88 1.03 -6.61 -9.87
C VAL A 88 -0.30 -6.98 -9.25
N ASN A 89 -0.50 -8.26 -8.93
CA ASN A 89 -1.79 -8.80 -8.50
C ASN A 89 -2.17 -8.47 -7.04
N SER A 90 -1.29 -7.85 -6.25
CA SER A 90 -1.59 -7.35 -4.89
C SER A 90 -0.50 -6.41 -4.37
N GLY A 91 -0.79 -5.64 -3.31
CA GLY A 91 0.21 -4.86 -2.59
C GLY A 91 1.29 -5.75 -1.94
N SER A 92 0.92 -6.94 -1.47
CA SER A 92 1.88 -7.92 -0.95
C SER A 92 2.87 -8.36 -2.01
N SER A 93 2.41 -8.58 -3.23
CA SER A 93 3.27 -8.89 -4.39
C SER A 93 4.12 -7.68 -4.79
N ALA A 94 3.61 -6.46 -4.61
CA ALA A 94 4.38 -5.24 -4.85
C ALA A 94 5.57 -5.16 -3.88
N ASN A 95 5.35 -5.36 -2.58
CA ASN A 95 6.40 -5.40 -1.57
C ASN A 95 7.41 -6.53 -1.83
N LEU A 96 6.93 -7.72 -2.19
CA LEU A 96 7.80 -8.86 -2.55
C LEU A 96 8.71 -8.49 -3.73
N ILE A 97 8.16 -7.97 -4.82
CA ILE A 97 8.95 -7.60 -6.01
C ILE A 97 9.88 -6.44 -5.73
N ALA A 98 9.44 -5.42 -4.98
CA ALA A 98 10.29 -4.29 -4.60
C ALA A 98 11.56 -4.77 -3.87
N PHE A 99 11.38 -5.61 -2.85
CA PHE A 99 12.50 -6.21 -2.12
C PHE A 99 13.36 -7.12 -3.01
N MET A 100 12.74 -8.06 -3.75
CA MET A 100 13.46 -9.01 -4.60
C MET A 100 14.22 -8.33 -5.74
N THR A 101 13.76 -7.18 -6.20
CA THR A 101 14.50 -6.35 -7.17
C THR A 101 15.89 -5.99 -6.67
N LEU A 102 16.01 -5.67 -5.38
CA LEU A 102 17.29 -5.29 -4.77
C LEU A 102 18.25 -6.48 -4.57
N THR A 103 17.79 -7.71 -4.78
CA THR A 103 18.66 -8.91 -4.71
C THR A 103 19.31 -9.26 -6.06
N SER A 104 18.96 -8.53 -7.13
CA SER A 104 19.39 -8.81 -8.50
C SER A 104 20.91 -8.72 -8.67
N PRO A 105 21.55 -9.70 -9.33
CA PRO A 105 22.97 -9.62 -9.69
C PRO A 105 23.34 -8.40 -10.55
N LEU A 106 22.37 -7.82 -11.28
CA LEU A 106 22.59 -6.63 -12.11
C LEU A 106 22.94 -5.38 -11.27
N LEU A 107 22.68 -5.39 -9.97
CA LEU A 107 23.02 -4.30 -9.06
C LEU A 107 24.47 -4.38 -8.51
N GLY A 108 25.23 -5.40 -8.91
CA GLY A 108 26.64 -5.58 -8.51
C GLY A 108 26.78 -5.65 -6.98
N GLU A 109 27.68 -4.85 -6.42
CA GLU A 109 27.95 -4.84 -4.96
C GLU A 109 26.84 -4.17 -4.13
N ARG A 110 25.96 -3.40 -4.76
CA ARG A 110 24.79 -2.81 -4.07
C ARG A 110 23.66 -3.81 -3.84
N ARG A 111 23.69 -5.00 -4.45
CA ARG A 111 22.64 -6.00 -4.26
C ARG A 111 22.56 -6.47 -2.82
N ILE A 112 21.34 -6.78 -2.37
CA ILE A 112 21.12 -7.45 -1.09
C ILE A 112 21.44 -8.94 -1.24
N LYS A 113 22.23 -9.49 -0.31
CA LYS A 113 22.59 -10.90 -0.22
C LYS A 113 21.95 -11.54 1.02
N ARG A 114 21.91 -12.87 1.08
CA ARG A 114 21.47 -13.58 2.30
C ARG A 114 22.38 -13.19 3.46
N GLY A 115 21.78 -12.89 4.61
CA GLY A 115 22.47 -12.41 5.82
C GLY A 115 22.74 -10.92 5.85
N ASP A 116 22.47 -10.15 4.77
CA ASP A 116 22.46 -8.70 4.80
C ASP A 116 21.25 -8.19 5.60
N GLU A 117 21.41 -7.01 6.19
CA GLU A 117 20.42 -6.41 7.08
C GLU A 117 19.54 -5.36 6.37
N VAL A 118 18.27 -5.33 6.77
CA VAL A 118 17.28 -4.32 6.32
C VAL A 118 16.60 -3.72 7.53
N ILE A 119 16.75 -2.42 7.74
CA ILE A 119 16.09 -1.71 8.84
C ILE A 119 14.60 -1.56 8.55
N THR A 120 13.78 -1.87 9.53
CA THR A 120 12.31 -1.77 9.46
C THR A 120 11.72 -1.58 10.87
N VAL A 121 10.40 -1.57 11.00
CA VAL A 121 9.71 -1.44 12.30
C VAL A 121 8.99 -2.72 12.68
N ALA A 122 8.96 -3.04 13.97
CA ALA A 122 8.26 -4.23 14.47
C ALA A 122 6.72 -4.08 14.45
N GLY A 123 6.21 -2.85 14.42
CA GLY A 123 4.77 -2.56 14.26
C GLY A 123 4.31 -2.46 12.81
N GLY A 124 5.08 -3.02 11.87
CA GLY A 124 4.77 -3.02 10.44
C GLY A 124 3.74 -4.06 10.02
N PHE A 125 3.27 -3.94 8.77
CA PHE A 125 2.43 -4.97 8.17
C PHE A 125 3.28 -6.20 7.77
N PRO A 126 2.78 -7.43 7.95
CA PRO A 126 3.60 -8.63 7.69
C PRO A 126 4.26 -8.65 6.31
N THR A 127 3.57 -8.21 5.24
CA THR A 127 4.11 -8.28 3.87
C THR A 127 5.14 -7.21 3.54
N THR A 128 5.33 -6.19 4.38
CA THR A 128 6.49 -5.29 4.33
C THR A 128 7.76 -6.01 4.84
N ILE A 129 7.60 -6.96 5.77
CA ILE A 129 8.70 -7.63 6.48
C ILE A 129 9.01 -9.02 5.91
N ASN A 130 7.97 -9.79 5.58
CA ASN A 130 8.11 -11.20 5.17
C ASN A 130 9.11 -11.44 4.02
N PRO A 131 9.18 -10.61 2.96
CA PRO A 131 10.14 -10.83 1.89
C PRO A 131 11.60 -10.85 2.36
N ILE A 132 11.93 -10.06 3.40
CA ILE A 132 13.27 -9.97 3.98
C ILE A 132 13.66 -11.34 4.56
N ILE A 133 12.81 -11.89 5.43
CA ILE A 133 13.03 -13.19 6.09
C ILE A 133 12.98 -14.34 5.08
N GLN A 134 12.00 -14.34 4.19
CA GLN A 134 11.83 -15.40 3.18
C GLN A 134 13.03 -15.52 2.24
N TYR A 135 13.66 -14.40 1.91
CA TYR A 135 14.91 -14.40 1.13
C TYR A 135 16.10 -14.88 1.94
N GLY A 136 16.07 -14.73 3.25
CA GLY A 136 17.19 -15.01 4.16
C GLY A 136 18.07 -13.79 4.42
N ALA A 137 17.56 -12.58 4.21
CA ALA A 137 18.09 -11.35 4.77
C ALA A 137 17.55 -11.16 6.20
N VAL A 138 18.12 -10.26 6.97
CA VAL A 138 17.86 -10.08 8.39
C VAL A 138 17.12 -8.75 8.60
N PRO A 139 15.83 -8.75 8.98
CA PRO A 139 15.17 -7.51 9.39
C PRO A 139 15.77 -7.01 10.71
N VAL A 140 16.08 -5.72 10.74
CA VAL A 140 16.54 -5.02 11.93
C VAL A 140 15.41 -4.12 12.40
N PHE A 141 14.79 -4.50 13.50
CA PHE A 141 13.65 -3.79 14.05
C PHE A 141 14.07 -2.65 14.95
N ILE A 142 13.52 -1.46 14.67
CA ILE A 142 13.58 -0.29 15.56
C ILE A 142 12.19 0.03 16.10
N ASP A 143 12.13 0.79 17.19
CA ASP A 143 10.89 1.20 17.82
C ASP A 143 10.13 2.24 16.98
N MET A 144 8.89 2.47 17.35
CA MET A 144 7.98 3.44 16.74
C MET A 144 7.71 4.61 17.70
N THR A 145 7.09 5.65 17.19
CA THR A 145 6.66 6.81 17.98
C THR A 145 5.14 6.87 18.14
N ILE A 146 4.66 7.50 19.20
CA ILE A 146 3.28 7.93 19.40
C ILE A 146 3.33 9.46 19.58
N PRO A 147 2.51 10.25 18.88
CA PRO A 147 1.27 9.92 18.14
C PRO A 147 1.44 9.73 16.62
N GLY A 148 2.67 9.66 16.10
CA GLY A 148 2.94 9.53 14.67
C GLY A 148 2.74 8.11 14.13
N TYR A 149 2.93 7.09 14.97
CA TYR A 149 2.82 5.66 14.65
C TYR A 149 3.74 5.19 13.52
N ASN A 150 4.91 5.80 13.40
CA ASN A 150 5.96 5.49 12.45
C ASN A 150 7.29 5.24 13.16
N MET A 151 8.32 4.85 12.39
CA MET A 151 9.64 4.59 12.93
C MET A 151 10.19 5.78 13.72
N ASP A 152 10.87 5.51 14.81
CA ASP A 152 11.69 6.49 15.53
C ASP A 152 13.02 6.68 14.78
N VAL A 153 13.11 7.74 14.00
CA VAL A 153 14.28 8.03 13.17
C VAL A 153 15.56 8.29 13.99
N SER A 154 15.44 8.64 15.27
CA SER A 154 16.56 8.83 16.17
C SER A 154 17.34 7.52 16.44
N LEU A 155 16.71 6.37 16.18
CA LEU A 155 17.30 5.04 16.39
C LEU A 155 18.05 4.50 15.16
N LEU A 156 17.96 5.18 14.00
CA LEU A 156 18.53 4.68 12.74
C LEU A 156 20.04 4.45 12.83
N GLU A 157 20.81 5.39 13.40
CA GLU A 157 22.26 5.25 13.54
C GLU A 157 22.65 4.07 14.45
N GLY A 158 21.89 3.83 15.53
CA GLY A 158 22.09 2.68 16.41
C GLY A 158 21.71 1.33 15.78
N ALA A 159 20.89 1.35 14.75
CA ALA A 159 20.50 0.16 13.99
C ALA A 159 21.48 -0.20 12.88
N LEU A 160 22.32 0.74 12.45
CA LEU A 160 23.27 0.55 11.35
C LEU A 160 24.35 -0.48 11.69
N SER A 161 24.73 -1.29 10.71
CA SER A 161 25.90 -2.16 10.74
C SER A 161 26.56 -2.24 9.36
N GLU A 162 27.71 -2.90 9.25
CA GLU A 162 28.37 -3.17 7.96
C GLU A 162 27.53 -4.04 7.02
N LYS A 163 26.55 -4.78 7.56
CA LYS A 163 25.62 -5.63 6.81
C LYS A 163 24.36 -4.88 6.32
N THR A 164 24.11 -3.69 6.84
CA THR A 164 22.91 -2.93 6.47
C THR A 164 22.97 -2.50 5.01
N LYS A 165 21.90 -2.80 4.25
CA LYS A 165 21.80 -2.52 2.81
C LYS A 165 20.58 -1.70 2.44
N ALA A 166 19.53 -1.70 3.26
CA ALA A 166 18.30 -1.00 2.94
C ALA A 166 17.53 -0.56 4.19
N VAL A 167 16.65 0.40 4.00
CA VAL A 167 15.51 0.67 4.86
C VAL A 167 14.23 0.32 4.07
N MET A 168 13.32 -0.43 4.67
CA MET A 168 12.01 -0.75 4.10
C MET A 168 10.93 -0.56 5.15
N ALA A 169 10.04 0.40 4.95
CA ALA A 169 9.00 0.71 5.91
C ALA A 169 7.74 1.24 5.23
N ALA A 170 6.59 1.06 5.92
CA ALA A 170 5.31 1.59 5.49
C ALA A 170 5.07 3.00 6.06
N HIS A 171 4.29 3.80 5.32
CA HIS A 171 3.67 5.01 5.80
C HIS A 171 2.36 4.65 6.51
N THR A 172 2.38 4.65 7.84
CA THR A 172 1.33 4.05 8.66
C THR A 172 0.00 4.78 8.55
N LEU A 173 -1.04 4.09 8.10
CA LEU A 173 -2.43 4.56 7.98
C LEU A 173 -2.59 5.93 7.27
N GLY A 174 -1.71 6.22 6.33
CA GLY A 174 -1.73 7.48 5.58
C GLY A 174 -0.81 8.56 6.12
N ASN A 175 -0.26 8.38 7.33
CA ASN A 175 0.71 9.29 7.93
C ASN A 175 2.13 8.86 7.57
N PRO A 176 2.96 9.69 6.93
CA PRO A 176 4.30 9.27 6.54
C PRO A 176 5.25 9.25 7.75
N PHE A 177 6.26 8.38 7.70
CA PHE A 177 7.45 8.55 8.55
C PHE A 177 8.21 9.82 8.13
N ASP A 178 9.16 10.27 8.94
CA ASP A 178 10.04 11.39 8.57
C ASP A 178 10.92 10.98 7.38
N ILE A 179 10.38 11.23 6.18
CA ILE A 179 11.02 10.86 4.92
C ILE A 179 12.35 11.61 4.75
N ALA A 180 12.42 12.87 5.20
CA ALA A 180 13.63 13.68 5.06
C ALA A 180 14.79 13.04 5.84
N ALA A 181 14.57 12.69 7.10
CA ALA A 181 15.58 12.06 7.96
C ALA A 181 15.98 10.66 7.45
N VAL A 182 15.00 9.83 7.03
CA VAL A 182 15.29 8.49 6.52
C VAL A 182 16.05 8.54 5.20
N LYS A 183 15.66 9.44 4.30
CA LYS A 183 16.36 9.62 3.02
C LYS A 183 17.79 10.13 3.22
N GLU A 184 18.00 11.15 4.07
CA GLU A 184 19.32 11.64 4.40
C GLU A 184 20.22 10.53 4.97
N PHE A 185 19.67 9.71 5.89
CA PHE A 185 20.36 8.55 6.43
C PHE A 185 20.73 7.54 5.33
N CYS A 186 19.80 7.17 4.46
CA CYS A 186 20.06 6.24 3.36
C CYS A 186 21.10 6.77 2.39
N ASP A 187 21.01 8.03 1.99
CA ASP A 187 21.96 8.67 1.06
C ASP A 187 23.37 8.72 1.65
N ARG A 188 23.51 9.07 2.94
CA ARG A 188 24.80 9.15 3.64
C ARG A 188 25.50 7.80 3.75
N HIS A 189 24.75 6.73 3.93
CA HIS A 189 25.29 5.36 4.10
C HIS A 189 25.20 4.50 2.83
N GLY A 190 24.72 5.05 1.71
CA GLY A 190 24.60 4.34 0.44
C GLY A 190 23.58 3.19 0.46
N LEU A 191 22.53 3.32 1.28
CA LEU A 191 21.48 2.33 1.47
C LEU A 191 20.34 2.53 0.46
N TRP A 192 19.63 1.45 0.16
CA TRP A 192 18.38 1.50 -0.58
C TRP A 192 17.23 1.94 0.34
N LEU A 193 16.27 2.69 -0.22
CA LEU A 193 15.02 3.03 0.46
C LEU A 193 13.84 2.48 -0.32
N ILE A 194 13.07 1.57 0.32
CA ILE A 194 11.76 1.11 -0.18
C ILE A 194 10.68 1.75 0.68
N GLU A 195 9.79 2.50 0.03
CA GLU A 195 8.60 3.09 0.67
C GLU A 195 7.38 2.21 0.39
N ASP A 196 6.86 1.51 1.41
CA ASP A 196 5.56 0.88 1.33
C ASP A 196 4.46 1.92 1.50
N ASN A 197 3.90 2.34 0.37
CA ASN A 197 2.89 3.39 0.29
C ASN A 197 1.45 2.83 0.18
N CYS A 198 1.23 1.57 0.56
CA CYS A 198 -0.08 0.93 0.44
C CYS A 198 -1.16 1.70 1.20
N ASP A 199 -0.87 2.19 2.39
CA ASP A 199 -1.80 2.93 3.25
C ASP A 199 -1.76 4.45 3.06
N ALA A 200 -0.86 4.99 2.21
CA ALA A 200 -0.63 6.43 2.15
C ALA A 200 -0.69 7.03 0.73
N LEU A 201 -1.30 6.29 -0.21
CA LEU A 201 -1.46 6.81 -1.56
C LEU A 201 -2.22 8.15 -1.55
N GLY A 202 -1.64 9.17 -2.18
CA GLY A 202 -2.18 10.54 -2.18
C GLY A 202 -1.71 11.43 -1.03
N THR A 203 -0.93 10.91 -0.10
CA THR A 203 -0.19 11.70 0.88
C THR A 203 0.95 12.43 0.20
N THR A 204 1.14 13.70 0.53
CA THR A 204 2.28 14.49 0.06
C THR A 204 3.25 14.78 1.22
N TYR A 205 4.51 14.91 0.87
CA TYR A 205 5.60 15.29 1.77
C TYR A 205 6.50 16.33 1.11
N THR A 206 7.05 17.25 1.91
CA THR A 206 7.88 18.36 1.40
C THR A 206 9.29 18.29 1.98
N ILE A 207 10.30 18.24 1.10
CA ILE A 207 11.72 18.33 1.49
C ILE A 207 12.33 19.54 0.76
N ASN A 208 12.94 20.46 1.50
CA ASN A 208 13.61 21.65 0.95
C ASN A 208 12.77 22.46 -0.06
N GLY A 209 11.45 22.53 0.20
CA GLY A 209 10.51 23.27 -0.66
C GLY A 209 10.00 22.48 -1.88
N GLU A 210 10.49 21.29 -2.14
CA GLU A 210 9.95 20.39 -3.14
C GLU A 210 8.88 19.49 -2.49
N THR A 211 7.68 19.45 -3.08
CA THR A 211 6.57 18.60 -2.62
C THR A 211 6.35 17.46 -3.60
N ARG A 212 6.36 16.22 -3.11
CA ARG A 212 6.04 15.00 -3.88
C ARG A 212 5.06 14.13 -3.13
N TYR A 213 4.45 13.18 -3.83
CA TYR A 213 3.71 12.09 -3.18
C TYR A 213 4.66 11.14 -2.43
N THR A 214 4.21 10.59 -1.31
CA THR A 214 4.87 9.47 -0.63
C THR A 214 5.03 8.28 -1.58
N GLY A 215 6.06 7.46 -1.37
CA GLY A 215 6.44 6.38 -2.27
C GLY A 215 7.32 6.83 -3.44
N THR A 216 7.65 8.14 -3.55
CA THR A 216 8.46 8.68 -4.66
C THR A 216 9.76 9.36 -4.20
N TRP A 217 10.06 9.30 -2.93
CA TRP A 217 11.28 9.85 -2.35
C TRP A 217 12.41 8.83 -2.27
N GLY A 218 12.06 7.55 -2.08
CA GLY A 218 12.99 6.43 -2.09
C GLY A 218 13.32 5.91 -3.50
N ASP A 219 14.03 4.79 -3.54
CA ASP A 219 14.42 4.12 -4.80
C ASP A 219 13.26 3.37 -5.44
N ILE A 220 12.40 2.76 -4.62
CA ILE A 220 11.21 1.99 -5.05
C ILE A 220 10.05 2.32 -4.14
N GLY A 221 8.89 2.62 -4.73
CA GLY A 221 7.62 2.73 -4.03
C GLY A 221 6.69 1.57 -4.38
N THR A 222 5.79 1.23 -3.45
CA THR A 222 4.76 0.20 -3.63
C THR A 222 3.39 0.74 -3.26
N SER A 223 2.35 0.21 -3.89
CA SER A 223 0.96 0.53 -3.54
C SER A 223 0.07 -0.70 -3.67
N SER A 224 -1.03 -0.70 -2.93
CA SER A 224 -2.06 -1.73 -2.97
C SER A 224 -3.40 -1.16 -3.42
N PHE A 225 -4.12 -1.98 -4.18
CA PHE A 225 -5.46 -1.67 -4.67
C PHE A 225 -6.49 -2.70 -4.16
N TYR A 226 -6.22 -3.32 -3.01
CA TYR A 226 -7.18 -4.12 -2.24
C TYR A 226 -8.38 -3.25 -1.82
N PRO A 227 -9.61 -3.77 -1.70
CA PRO A 227 -10.81 -2.95 -1.48
C PRO A 227 -10.78 -1.92 -0.37
N PRO A 228 -10.15 -2.15 0.80
CA PRO A 228 -10.04 -1.15 1.84
C PRO A 228 -9.12 0.03 1.54
N HIS A 229 -8.17 -0.12 0.61
CA HIS A 229 -7.18 0.92 0.32
C HIS A 229 -7.80 2.16 -0.34
N HIS A 230 -6.96 3.09 -0.71
CA HIS A 230 -7.39 4.42 -1.18
C HIS A 230 -8.18 4.38 -2.49
N MET A 231 -7.87 3.43 -3.35
CA MET A 231 -8.65 3.04 -4.53
C MET A 231 -8.60 1.53 -4.70
N THR A 232 -9.52 0.94 -5.45
CA THR A 232 -9.61 -0.52 -5.57
C THR A 232 -9.58 -1.02 -7.00
N MET A 233 -9.01 -2.24 -7.16
CA MET A 233 -9.14 -3.07 -8.36
C MET A 233 -9.81 -4.42 -8.05
N GLY A 234 -10.36 -4.58 -6.82
CA GLY A 234 -10.70 -5.89 -6.25
C GLY A 234 -9.45 -6.54 -5.64
N GLU A 235 -8.50 -6.95 -6.45
CA GLU A 235 -7.12 -7.25 -6.09
C GLU A 235 -6.19 -6.53 -7.06
N GLY A 236 -5.05 -6.04 -6.56
CA GLY A 236 -4.07 -5.34 -7.37
C GLY A 236 -3.02 -4.64 -6.51
N GLY A 237 -1.93 -4.28 -7.15
CA GLY A 237 -0.85 -3.48 -6.57
C GLY A 237 0.02 -2.89 -7.66
N CYS A 238 0.94 -2.04 -7.26
CA CYS A 238 1.87 -1.41 -8.20
C CYS A 238 3.24 -1.24 -7.55
N VAL A 239 4.28 -1.46 -8.33
CA VAL A 239 5.68 -1.15 -8.00
C VAL A 239 6.14 -0.06 -8.93
N TYR A 240 6.79 0.98 -8.42
CA TYR A 240 7.17 2.13 -9.23
C TYR A 240 8.52 2.71 -8.81
N THR A 241 9.21 3.33 -9.78
CA THR A 241 10.55 3.88 -9.62
C THR A 241 10.89 4.87 -10.75
N ASP A 242 11.86 5.72 -10.52
CA ASP A 242 12.46 6.58 -11.56
C ASP A 242 13.68 5.93 -12.24
N ASP A 243 14.22 4.86 -11.65
CA ASP A 243 15.42 4.18 -12.15
C ASP A 243 15.07 3.13 -13.22
N PRO A 244 15.55 3.28 -14.47
CA PRO A 244 15.24 2.35 -15.56
C PRO A 244 15.83 0.95 -15.35
N LEU A 245 16.95 0.80 -14.58
CA LEU A 245 17.52 -0.51 -14.29
C LEU A 245 16.65 -1.24 -13.27
N LEU A 246 16.25 -0.56 -12.19
CA LEU A 246 15.31 -1.13 -11.23
C LEU A 246 14.00 -1.53 -11.92
N PHE A 247 13.48 -0.69 -12.82
CA PHE A 247 12.25 -1.01 -13.56
C PHE A 247 12.41 -2.24 -14.47
N LYS A 248 13.56 -2.39 -15.16
CA LYS A 248 13.86 -3.59 -15.94
C LYS A 248 13.83 -4.84 -15.04
N ILE A 249 14.43 -4.77 -13.86
CA ILE A 249 14.48 -5.88 -12.90
C ILE A 249 13.07 -6.19 -12.35
N ILE A 250 12.29 -5.16 -11.98
CA ILE A 250 10.89 -5.28 -11.53
C ILE A 250 10.06 -6.08 -12.55
N LYS A 251 10.15 -5.72 -13.82
CA LYS A 251 9.43 -6.43 -14.90
C LYS A 251 9.90 -7.86 -15.05
N SER A 252 11.19 -8.10 -14.98
CA SER A 252 11.76 -9.45 -15.00
C SER A 252 11.24 -10.29 -13.83
N MET A 253 11.32 -9.79 -12.60
CA MET A 253 10.85 -10.47 -11.40
C MET A 253 9.35 -10.78 -11.46
N ARG A 254 8.54 -9.83 -11.98
CA ARG A 254 7.09 -10.01 -12.15
C ARG A 254 6.75 -11.10 -13.17
N ASP A 255 7.57 -11.26 -14.20
CA ASP A 255 7.32 -12.08 -15.38
C ASP A 255 8.29 -13.27 -15.45
N TRP A 256 8.29 -14.14 -14.43
CA TRP A 256 9.07 -15.39 -14.27
C TRP A 256 10.59 -15.22 -14.22
N GLY A 257 11.11 -14.03 -14.10
CA GLY A 257 12.56 -13.76 -14.16
C GLY A 257 13.11 -13.68 -15.58
N ARG A 258 12.25 -13.49 -16.59
CA ARG A 258 12.65 -13.34 -18.00
C ARG A 258 13.50 -12.11 -18.23
N ASP A 259 14.49 -12.24 -19.11
CA ASP A 259 15.25 -11.09 -19.62
C ASP A 259 14.48 -10.35 -20.72
N CYS A 260 13.65 -11.04 -21.48
CA CYS A 260 12.79 -10.48 -22.51
C CYS A 260 11.68 -9.60 -21.91
N VAL A 261 11.62 -8.32 -22.35
CA VAL A 261 10.63 -7.32 -21.89
C VAL A 261 9.43 -7.15 -22.85
N CYS A 262 9.29 -8.04 -23.84
CA CYS A 262 8.13 -7.99 -24.75
C CYS A 262 6.82 -8.17 -23.97
N PRO A 263 5.80 -7.30 -24.19
CA PRO A 263 4.48 -7.45 -23.60
C PRO A 263 3.82 -8.80 -23.93
N SER A 264 2.84 -9.19 -23.13
CA SER A 264 2.04 -10.40 -23.38
C SER A 264 1.47 -10.40 -24.81
N GLY A 265 1.57 -11.54 -25.51
CA GLY A 265 1.09 -11.69 -26.87
C GLY A 265 1.93 -11.02 -27.97
N ARG A 266 3.07 -10.41 -27.63
CA ARG A 266 4.00 -9.83 -28.60
C ARG A 266 5.37 -10.49 -28.52
N ASP A 267 6.00 -10.65 -29.68
CA ASP A 267 7.32 -11.27 -29.79
C ASP A 267 8.25 -10.40 -30.64
N ASN A 268 9.56 -10.58 -30.41
CA ASN A 268 10.64 -10.03 -31.23
C ASN A 268 10.59 -8.51 -31.43
N LEU A 269 10.09 -7.75 -30.43
CA LEU A 269 10.08 -6.28 -30.54
C LEU A 269 11.49 -5.67 -30.52
N CYS A 270 12.48 -6.39 -29.98
CA CYS A 270 13.89 -5.99 -29.98
C CYS A 270 14.59 -6.26 -31.32
N GLY A 271 14.03 -7.11 -32.21
CA GLY A 271 14.66 -7.57 -33.44
C GLY A 271 15.79 -8.60 -33.24
N HIS A 272 16.08 -9.01 -31.99
CA HIS A 272 17.22 -9.85 -31.61
C HIS A 272 16.82 -11.15 -30.92
N ARG A 273 15.71 -11.77 -31.39
CA ARG A 273 15.17 -12.94 -30.72
C ARG A 273 16.08 -14.16 -30.79
N PHE A 274 16.79 -14.35 -31.93
CA PHE A 274 17.53 -15.57 -32.25
C PHE A 274 19.00 -15.31 -32.63
N ASP A 275 19.57 -14.17 -32.36
CA ASP A 275 20.92 -13.79 -32.81
C ASP A 275 21.87 -13.43 -31.66
N GLY A 276 21.55 -13.84 -30.43
CA GLY A 276 22.34 -13.56 -29.25
C GLY A 276 23.13 -14.77 -28.73
N ASP A 277 24.19 -14.45 -27.98
CA ASP A 277 24.95 -15.39 -27.15
C ASP A 277 24.65 -15.14 -25.67
N PHE A 278 24.23 -16.16 -24.93
CA PHE A 278 23.78 -16.04 -23.55
C PHE A 278 24.49 -17.07 -22.65
N GLY A 279 25.68 -16.72 -22.17
CA GLY A 279 26.45 -17.59 -21.29
C GLY A 279 26.80 -18.94 -21.93
N THR A 280 26.32 -20.03 -21.34
CA THR A 280 26.56 -21.40 -21.83
C THR A 280 25.43 -21.94 -22.76
N LEU A 281 24.42 -21.11 -23.04
CA LEU A 281 23.35 -21.51 -23.97
C LEU A 281 23.85 -21.54 -25.41
N PRO A 282 23.24 -22.37 -26.31
CA PRO A 282 23.63 -22.40 -27.72
C PRO A 282 23.45 -21.02 -28.37
N HIS A 283 24.33 -20.70 -29.33
CA HIS A 283 24.18 -19.49 -30.15
C HIS A 283 22.78 -19.44 -30.80
N GLY A 284 22.14 -18.26 -30.77
CA GLY A 284 20.81 -18.07 -31.33
C GLY A 284 19.68 -18.68 -30.48
N TYR A 285 19.94 -18.99 -29.20
CA TYR A 285 18.89 -19.43 -28.29
C TYR A 285 17.78 -18.39 -28.21
N ASP A 286 16.50 -18.86 -28.19
CA ASP A 286 15.36 -17.95 -28.15
C ASP A 286 15.38 -17.04 -26.91
N HIS A 287 15.67 -15.75 -27.09
CA HIS A 287 15.75 -14.75 -26.03
C HIS A 287 14.47 -14.69 -25.15
N LYS A 288 13.32 -15.08 -25.68
CA LYS A 288 12.07 -15.15 -24.90
C LYS A 288 12.13 -16.17 -23.76
N TYR A 289 13.01 -17.15 -23.84
CA TYR A 289 13.23 -18.19 -22.82
C TYR A 289 14.55 -18.01 -22.07
N LEU A 290 15.13 -16.82 -22.12
CA LEU A 290 16.25 -16.46 -21.27
C LEU A 290 15.72 -15.97 -19.92
N TYR A 291 16.23 -16.55 -18.83
CA TYR A 291 15.86 -16.21 -17.46
C TYR A 291 17.08 -15.69 -16.72
N SER A 292 17.03 -14.40 -16.35
CA SER A 292 18.12 -13.70 -15.63
C SER A 292 17.91 -13.68 -14.11
N HIS A 293 16.70 -14.02 -13.65
CA HIS A 293 16.32 -14.00 -12.23
C HIS A 293 15.46 -15.22 -11.87
N PHE A 294 15.39 -15.52 -10.58
CA PHE A 294 14.38 -16.40 -9.99
C PHE A 294 13.11 -15.57 -9.71
N GLY A 295 12.33 -15.32 -10.73
CA GLY A 295 11.15 -14.47 -10.67
C GLY A 295 9.85 -15.24 -10.49
N TYR A 296 8.75 -14.47 -10.53
CA TYR A 296 7.39 -14.91 -10.21
C TYR A 296 6.44 -14.67 -11.41
N ASN A 297 5.22 -15.18 -11.33
CA ASN A 297 4.14 -14.73 -12.19
C ASN A 297 3.12 -13.97 -11.34
N LEU A 298 3.28 -12.65 -11.23
CA LEU A 298 2.48 -11.79 -10.35
C LEU A 298 1.73 -10.70 -11.12
N LYS A 299 1.47 -10.95 -12.42
CA LYS A 299 0.68 -10.02 -13.24
C LYS A 299 -0.77 -9.94 -12.74
N VAL A 300 -1.34 -8.75 -12.87
CA VAL A 300 -2.77 -8.50 -12.73
C VAL A 300 -3.52 -8.92 -14.00
N THR A 301 -4.82 -9.20 -13.91
CA THR A 301 -5.68 -9.36 -15.08
C THR A 301 -6.08 -7.98 -15.64
N ASP A 302 -6.35 -7.91 -16.94
CA ASP A 302 -6.76 -6.66 -17.58
C ASP A 302 -8.12 -6.16 -17.08
N MET A 303 -8.99 -7.06 -16.64
CA MET A 303 -10.27 -6.74 -16.01
C MET A 303 -10.09 -5.95 -14.69
N GLN A 304 -9.12 -6.33 -13.86
CA GLN A 304 -8.78 -5.60 -12.64
C GLN A 304 -8.19 -4.23 -12.98
N ALA A 305 -7.30 -4.17 -13.97
CA ALA A 305 -6.73 -2.91 -14.43
C ALA A 305 -7.79 -1.94 -14.98
N ALA A 306 -8.83 -2.46 -15.66
CA ALA A 306 -9.93 -1.65 -16.17
C ALA A 306 -10.70 -0.93 -15.06
N VAL A 307 -10.97 -1.62 -13.94
CA VAL A 307 -11.53 -0.98 -12.74
C VAL A 307 -10.59 0.10 -12.22
N GLY A 308 -9.30 -0.19 -12.14
CA GLY A 308 -8.28 0.76 -11.67
C GLY A 308 -8.20 2.03 -12.49
N VAL A 309 -8.35 1.95 -13.81
CA VAL A 309 -8.35 3.12 -14.70
C VAL A 309 -9.46 4.11 -14.32
N GLU A 310 -10.67 3.63 -14.03
CA GLU A 310 -11.78 4.49 -13.62
C GLU A 310 -11.62 5.01 -12.18
N GLN A 311 -11.11 4.18 -11.28
CA GLN A 311 -10.80 4.60 -9.90
C GLN A 311 -9.74 5.71 -9.88
N LEU A 312 -8.70 5.62 -10.71
CA LEU A 312 -7.64 6.64 -10.78
C LEU A 312 -8.19 8.01 -11.19
N LYS A 313 -9.21 8.07 -12.06
CA LYS A 313 -9.87 9.31 -12.48
C LYS A 313 -10.62 10.00 -11.32
N LYS A 314 -11.15 9.22 -10.38
CA LYS A 314 -11.92 9.69 -9.20
C LYS A 314 -11.04 9.98 -7.99
N PHE A 315 -9.82 9.49 -8.01
CA PHE A 315 -8.97 9.41 -6.84
C PHE A 315 -8.70 10.77 -6.14
N PRO A 316 -8.53 11.93 -6.82
CA PRO A 316 -8.41 13.21 -6.14
C PRO A 316 -9.57 13.51 -5.18
N SER A 317 -10.81 13.20 -5.58
CA SER A 317 -11.98 13.41 -4.72
C SER A 317 -12.00 12.47 -3.50
N PHE A 318 -11.42 11.27 -3.63
CA PHE A 318 -11.29 10.33 -2.50
C PHE A 318 -10.30 10.85 -1.46
N ILE A 319 -9.19 11.44 -1.89
CA ILE A 319 -8.20 12.07 -0.99
C ILE A 319 -8.86 13.18 -0.20
N ASP A 320 -9.58 14.10 -0.87
CA ASP A 320 -10.24 15.23 -0.22
C ASP A 320 -11.28 14.76 0.80
N ARG A 321 -12.09 13.75 0.45
CA ARG A 321 -13.11 13.21 1.37
C ARG A 321 -12.47 12.51 2.59
N ARG A 322 -11.37 11.77 2.43
CA ARG A 322 -10.62 11.17 3.55
C ARG A 322 -10.11 12.23 4.53
N ARG A 323 -9.51 13.30 4.00
CA ARG A 323 -9.04 14.46 4.80
C ARG A 323 -10.17 15.13 5.56
N TYR A 324 -11.30 15.35 4.88
CA TYR A 324 -12.49 15.91 5.48
C TYR A 324 -13.04 15.01 6.61
N ASN A 325 -13.21 13.73 6.36
CA ASN A 325 -13.73 12.77 7.34
C ASN A 325 -12.82 12.68 8.57
N HIS A 326 -11.51 12.61 8.36
CA HIS A 326 -10.52 12.59 9.45
C HIS A 326 -10.61 13.87 10.31
N LYS A 327 -10.62 15.03 9.66
CA LYS A 327 -10.72 16.31 10.38
C LYS A 327 -12.02 16.41 11.16
N ARG A 328 -13.16 16.03 10.58
CA ARG A 328 -14.46 16.08 11.27
C ARG A 328 -14.46 15.20 12.51
N LEU A 329 -13.93 13.98 12.42
CA LEU A 329 -13.82 13.08 13.57
C LEU A 329 -12.88 13.65 14.62
N TYR A 330 -11.73 14.18 14.21
CA TYR A 330 -10.77 14.81 15.12
C TYR A 330 -11.39 15.97 15.91
N ASP A 331 -12.03 16.90 15.20
CA ASP A 331 -12.66 18.08 15.81
C ASP A 331 -13.78 17.67 16.79
N ALA A 332 -14.59 16.66 16.44
CA ALA A 332 -15.67 16.16 17.30
C ALA A 332 -15.13 15.49 18.58
N LEU A 333 -14.06 14.70 18.49
CA LEU A 333 -13.43 14.07 19.65
C LEU A 333 -12.77 15.09 20.58
N CYS A 334 -12.14 16.13 20.04
CA CYS A 334 -11.62 17.25 20.83
C CYS A 334 -12.75 18.02 21.53
N ALA A 335 -13.83 18.33 20.81
CA ALA A 335 -14.97 19.09 21.36
C ALA A 335 -15.68 18.32 22.50
N SER A 336 -15.70 16.98 22.44
CA SER A 336 -16.29 16.13 23.49
C SER A 336 -15.36 15.92 24.70
N GLY A 337 -14.08 16.30 24.59
CA GLY A 337 -13.04 16.05 25.60
C GLY A 337 -12.53 14.61 25.62
N ALA A 338 -12.81 13.80 24.60
CA ALA A 338 -12.29 12.43 24.49
C ALA A 338 -10.76 12.39 24.36
N ASP A 339 -10.13 13.44 23.85
CA ASP A 339 -8.69 13.67 23.79
C ASP A 339 -7.98 13.65 25.16
N LYS A 340 -8.73 13.86 26.26
CA LYS A 340 -8.23 13.74 27.63
C LYS A 340 -8.01 12.28 28.04
N LYS A 341 -8.68 11.34 27.38
CA LYS A 341 -8.60 9.89 27.63
C LYS A 341 -7.88 9.14 26.48
N LEU A 342 -7.83 9.74 25.32
CA LEU A 342 -7.22 9.20 24.10
C LEU A 342 -6.08 10.10 23.62
N ILE A 343 -5.05 9.49 23.06
CA ILE A 343 -4.08 10.17 22.22
C ILE A 343 -4.62 10.09 20.79
N LEU A 344 -4.86 11.25 20.19
CA LEU A 344 -5.33 11.37 18.81
C LEU A 344 -4.14 11.41 17.85
N PRO A 345 -4.32 11.02 16.56
CA PRO A 345 -3.24 11.01 15.59
C PRO A 345 -2.79 12.43 15.22
N GLU A 346 -1.49 12.60 15.05
CA GLU A 346 -0.90 13.85 14.57
C GLU A 346 -0.24 13.61 13.21
N ALA A 347 -0.47 14.53 12.27
CA ALA A 347 0.21 14.49 10.98
C ALA A 347 1.71 14.71 11.15
N ALA A 348 2.53 13.95 10.42
CA ALA A 348 3.95 14.19 10.37
C ALA A 348 4.26 15.59 9.84
N GLU A 349 5.30 16.23 10.38
CA GLU A 349 5.76 17.53 9.88
C GLU A 349 5.99 17.46 8.36
N ASN A 350 5.78 18.60 7.70
CA ASN A 350 5.97 18.73 6.25
C ASN A 350 5.11 17.79 5.38
N SER A 351 4.05 17.20 5.95
CA SER A 351 3.15 16.31 5.24
C SER A 351 1.72 16.83 5.12
N VAL A 352 1.01 16.36 4.10
CA VAL A 352 -0.45 16.49 3.98
C VAL A 352 -1.02 15.08 3.77
N PRO A 353 -1.41 14.39 4.86
CA PRO A 353 -1.82 12.99 4.78
C PRO A 353 -3.10 12.75 3.97
N SER A 354 -3.14 11.63 3.28
CA SER A 354 -4.35 10.98 2.78
C SER A 354 -4.67 9.84 3.72
N TRP A 355 -5.47 10.11 4.73
CA TRP A 355 -5.70 9.20 5.85
C TRP A 355 -6.39 7.91 5.44
N PHE A 356 -5.77 6.77 5.77
CA PHE A 356 -6.39 5.46 5.60
C PHE A 356 -7.36 5.14 6.74
N GLY A 357 -6.96 5.41 7.97
CA GLY A 357 -7.72 5.23 9.19
C GLY A 357 -7.44 6.32 10.21
N PHE A 358 -8.25 6.36 11.25
CA PHE A 358 -8.11 7.27 12.39
C PHE A 358 -7.60 6.48 13.59
N MET A 359 -6.31 6.63 13.90
CA MET A 359 -5.65 5.91 14.99
C MET A 359 -5.97 6.54 16.34
N LEU A 360 -6.18 5.70 17.35
CA LEU A 360 -6.52 6.07 18.71
C LEU A 360 -5.69 5.27 19.69
N THR A 361 -5.05 5.90 20.66
CA THR A 361 -4.34 5.22 21.76
C THR A 361 -4.94 5.59 23.09
N VAL A 362 -5.39 4.61 23.87
CA VAL A 362 -5.91 4.82 25.23
C VAL A 362 -4.77 5.26 26.14
N ARG A 363 -4.92 6.43 26.82
CA ARG A 363 -3.91 6.96 27.74
C ARG A 363 -3.74 6.04 28.94
N ASP A 364 -2.55 6.06 29.55
CA ASP A 364 -2.23 5.20 30.68
C ASP A 364 -3.12 5.47 31.92
N ASP A 365 -3.52 6.73 32.11
CA ASP A 365 -4.38 7.24 33.18
C ASP A 365 -5.87 7.32 32.80
N ALA A 366 -6.27 6.74 31.66
CA ALA A 366 -7.65 6.80 31.20
C ALA A 366 -8.65 6.08 32.12
N GLY A 367 -8.19 5.09 32.89
CA GLY A 367 -9.04 4.26 33.76
C GLY A 367 -9.82 3.17 33.02
N VAL A 368 -9.66 3.07 31.69
CA VAL A 368 -10.29 2.07 30.83
C VAL A 368 -9.25 1.33 30.01
N SER A 369 -9.53 0.10 29.61
CA SER A 369 -8.63 -0.66 28.73
C SER A 369 -9.01 -0.46 27.25
N ARG A 370 -8.03 -0.61 26.34
CA ARG A 370 -8.28 -0.63 24.89
C ARG A 370 -9.34 -1.70 24.53
N ASN A 371 -9.29 -2.87 25.16
CA ASN A 371 -10.21 -3.95 24.84
C ASN A 371 -11.66 -3.62 25.26
N ASP A 372 -11.86 -2.94 26.37
CA ASP A 372 -13.20 -2.52 26.79
C ASP A 372 -13.74 -1.44 25.85
N VAL A 373 -12.92 -0.44 25.54
CA VAL A 373 -13.28 0.63 24.57
C VAL A 373 -13.63 0.02 23.19
N THR A 374 -12.82 -0.86 22.65
CA THR A 374 -13.11 -1.47 21.33
C THR A 374 -14.34 -2.36 21.37
N ARG A 375 -14.57 -3.12 22.45
CA ARG A 375 -15.79 -3.93 22.62
C ARG A 375 -17.03 -3.05 22.63
N TYR A 376 -17.03 -1.97 23.41
CA TYR A 376 -18.15 -1.02 23.45
C TYR A 376 -18.47 -0.45 22.06
N ILE A 377 -17.43 -0.07 21.30
CA ILE A 377 -17.57 0.49 19.95
C ILE A 377 -18.14 -0.58 18.97
N GLU A 378 -17.62 -1.82 19.02
CA GLU A 378 -18.10 -2.93 18.18
C GLU A 378 -19.55 -3.34 18.55
N ASP A 379 -19.92 -3.31 19.81
CA ASP A 379 -21.30 -3.56 20.28
C ASP A 379 -22.31 -2.52 19.76
N HIS A 380 -21.81 -1.33 19.36
CA HIS A 380 -22.58 -0.30 18.69
C HIS A 380 -22.44 -0.33 17.15
N ASN A 381 -22.07 -1.49 16.60
CA ASN A 381 -21.94 -1.75 15.15
C ASN A 381 -20.88 -0.89 14.41
N ILE A 382 -19.91 -0.33 15.11
CA ILE A 382 -18.78 0.38 14.52
C ILE A 382 -17.57 -0.54 14.51
N GLN A 383 -17.04 -0.87 13.33
CA GLN A 383 -15.88 -1.74 13.19
C GLN A 383 -14.59 -1.03 13.59
N THR A 384 -13.83 -1.68 14.46
CA THR A 384 -12.46 -1.29 14.85
C THR A 384 -11.42 -2.23 14.27
N ARG A 385 -10.17 -1.79 14.22
CA ARG A 385 -9.02 -2.62 13.85
C ARG A 385 -7.82 -2.30 14.73
N LEU A 386 -6.97 -3.28 14.95
CA LEU A 386 -5.65 -3.07 15.55
C LEU A 386 -4.67 -2.59 14.48
N LEU A 387 -3.57 -1.97 14.91
CA LEU A 387 -2.51 -1.63 13.98
C LEU A 387 -1.78 -2.91 13.56
N PHE A 388 -2.02 -3.34 12.33
CA PHE A 388 -1.35 -4.48 11.68
C PHE A 388 -1.19 -5.71 12.60
N GLY A 389 0.03 -6.23 12.73
CA GLY A 389 0.36 -7.32 13.64
C GLY A 389 0.64 -6.89 15.10
N GLY A 390 0.46 -5.63 15.45
CA GLY A 390 0.93 -5.07 16.72
C GLY A 390 2.46 -5.07 16.76
N ASN A 391 3.07 -5.81 17.68
CA ASN A 391 4.49 -6.13 17.65
C ASN A 391 4.69 -7.49 16.97
N ILE A 392 5.18 -7.49 15.73
CA ILE A 392 5.29 -8.70 14.92
C ILE A 392 6.28 -9.72 15.55
N THR A 393 7.27 -9.27 16.29
CA THR A 393 8.23 -10.16 16.97
C THR A 393 7.60 -10.99 18.09
N ARG A 394 6.36 -10.64 18.49
CA ARG A 394 5.55 -11.40 19.46
C ARG A 394 4.50 -12.31 18.81
N GLN A 395 4.40 -12.27 17.49
CA GLN A 395 3.47 -13.12 16.74
C GLN A 395 4.01 -14.56 16.65
N PRO A 396 3.10 -15.58 16.60
CA PRO A 396 3.51 -16.98 16.51
C PRO A 396 4.53 -17.30 15.42
N LEU A 397 4.48 -16.57 14.28
CA LEU A 397 5.42 -16.75 13.17
C LEU A 397 6.89 -16.46 13.54
N PHE A 398 7.16 -15.75 14.63
CA PHE A 398 8.52 -15.47 15.11
C PHE A 398 8.99 -16.46 16.18
N CYS A 399 8.07 -17.25 16.80
CA CYS A 399 8.42 -18.15 17.90
C CYS A 399 9.37 -19.29 17.52
N ASP A 400 9.32 -19.72 16.24
CA ASP A 400 10.13 -20.85 15.72
C ASP A 400 11.34 -20.36 14.90
N LEU A 401 11.60 -19.04 14.85
CA LEU A 401 12.75 -18.50 14.13
C LEU A 401 14.02 -18.65 14.99
N GLU A 402 15.13 -18.91 14.32
CA GLU A 402 16.46 -18.84 14.93
C GLU A 402 16.78 -17.39 15.37
N ASP A 403 17.54 -17.22 16.46
CA ASP A 403 17.94 -15.91 16.99
C ASP A 403 18.64 -15.03 15.95
N SER A 404 19.30 -15.66 14.97
CA SER A 404 20.01 -14.98 13.89
C SER A 404 19.09 -14.50 12.73
N ALA A 405 17.82 -14.91 12.72
CA ALA A 405 16.89 -14.61 11.63
C ALA A 405 16.40 -13.14 11.64
N TYR A 406 16.54 -12.46 12.77
CA TYR A 406 16.21 -11.05 12.91
C TYR A 406 17.04 -10.40 14.02
N ARG A 407 17.04 -9.08 14.08
CA ARG A 407 17.70 -8.31 15.15
C ARG A 407 16.77 -7.20 15.64
N ILE A 408 16.78 -6.95 16.95
CA ILE A 408 16.12 -5.80 17.55
C ILE A 408 17.23 -4.81 17.94
N ALA A 409 17.15 -3.57 17.44
CA ALA A 409 18.08 -2.51 17.77
C ALA A 409 17.47 -1.60 18.85
N GLY A 410 17.85 -1.82 20.09
CA GLY A 410 17.30 -1.14 21.27
C GLY A 410 16.10 -1.89 21.87
N GLU A 411 15.12 -1.13 22.35
CA GLU A 411 13.88 -1.65 22.93
C GLU A 411 12.68 -1.35 22.01
N LEU A 412 11.58 -2.13 22.13
CA LEU A 412 10.35 -1.95 21.35
C LEU A 412 9.19 -1.47 22.26
N THR A 413 9.49 -0.56 23.17
CA THR A 413 8.58 -0.11 24.23
C THR A 413 7.32 0.57 23.66
N GLN A 414 7.49 1.47 22.70
CA GLN A 414 6.35 2.16 22.07
C GLN A 414 5.59 1.23 21.13
N THR A 415 6.28 0.34 20.42
CA THR A 415 5.63 -0.71 19.62
C THR A 415 4.73 -1.61 20.49
N ASP A 416 5.22 -2.03 21.66
CA ASP A 416 4.42 -2.80 22.63
C ASP A 416 3.24 -1.97 23.18
N ARG A 417 3.45 -0.69 23.42
CA ARG A 417 2.36 0.23 23.85
C ARG A 417 1.30 0.36 22.77
N ILE A 418 1.70 0.53 21.51
CA ILE A 418 0.79 0.56 20.36
C ILE A 418 -0.01 -0.75 20.30
N MET A 419 0.65 -1.89 20.37
CA MET A 419 -0.01 -3.21 20.36
C MET A 419 -1.06 -3.35 21.46
N ASN A 420 -0.78 -2.87 22.67
CA ASN A 420 -1.63 -3.08 23.84
C ASN A 420 -2.73 -2.03 23.99
N ARG A 421 -2.50 -0.79 23.50
CA ARG A 421 -3.36 0.35 23.82
C ARG A 421 -4.00 1.03 22.64
N SER A 422 -3.61 0.65 21.40
CA SER A 422 -4.07 1.36 20.21
C SER A 422 -5.04 0.54 19.38
N PHE A 423 -5.93 1.24 18.68
CA PHE A 423 -6.85 0.72 17.68
C PHE A 423 -7.17 1.84 16.69
N TRP A 424 -7.81 1.53 15.57
CA TRP A 424 -8.24 2.54 14.63
C TRP A 424 -9.64 2.27 14.08
N VAL A 425 -10.28 3.34 13.63
CA VAL A 425 -11.57 3.35 12.94
C VAL A 425 -11.42 3.91 11.54
N GLY A 426 -12.34 3.59 10.65
CA GLY A 426 -12.26 4.01 9.27
C GLY A 426 -12.63 5.49 9.05
N VAL A 427 -12.07 6.07 7.98
CA VAL A 427 -12.41 7.42 7.48
C VAL A 427 -12.55 7.41 5.95
N TYR A 428 -12.97 6.29 5.36
CA TYR A 428 -13.02 6.08 3.92
C TYR A 428 -14.04 7.00 3.22
N PRO A 429 -13.91 7.24 1.90
CA PRO A 429 -14.70 8.26 1.19
C PRO A 429 -16.22 8.04 1.18
N GLY A 430 -16.69 6.82 1.37
CA GLY A 430 -18.12 6.50 1.42
C GLY A 430 -18.81 6.75 2.77
N MET A 431 -18.10 7.32 3.75
CA MET A 431 -18.71 7.72 5.02
C MET A 431 -19.48 9.02 4.87
N THR A 432 -20.72 9.05 5.38
CA THR A 432 -21.54 10.27 5.51
C THR A 432 -21.16 11.01 6.78
N ASP A 433 -21.58 12.25 6.88
CA ASP A 433 -21.33 13.10 8.06
C ASP A 433 -22.00 12.52 9.30
N GLU A 434 -23.23 11.98 9.16
CA GLU A 434 -23.97 11.35 10.24
C GLU A 434 -23.24 10.11 10.80
N LYS A 435 -22.61 9.31 9.93
CA LYS A 435 -21.78 8.17 10.37
C LYS A 435 -20.57 8.61 11.18
N ILE A 436 -19.90 9.69 10.77
CA ILE A 436 -18.74 10.25 11.49
C ILE A 436 -19.18 10.80 12.84
N ASP A 437 -20.30 11.54 12.89
CA ASP A 437 -20.82 12.12 14.13
C ASP A 437 -21.26 11.03 15.12
N TYR A 438 -21.94 9.99 14.66
CA TYR A 438 -22.29 8.84 15.48
C TYR A 438 -21.04 8.11 16.00
N MET A 439 -20.05 7.93 15.16
CA MET A 439 -18.76 7.33 15.55
C MET A 439 -18.07 8.16 16.66
N ALA A 440 -18.04 9.49 16.53
CA ALA A 440 -17.48 10.37 17.55
C ALA A 440 -18.24 10.28 18.87
N LYS A 441 -19.58 10.24 18.83
CA LYS A 441 -20.46 10.04 19.99
C LYS A 441 -20.11 8.74 20.73
N ILE A 442 -20.10 7.61 20.01
CA ILE A 442 -19.87 6.28 20.62
C ILE A 442 -18.43 6.14 21.16
N ILE A 443 -17.43 6.67 20.47
CA ILE A 443 -16.04 6.67 20.97
C ILE A 443 -15.96 7.48 22.28
N THR A 444 -16.63 8.63 22.34
CA THR A 444 -16.67 9.46 23.54
C THR A 444 -17.34 8.73 24.70
N GLU A 445 -18.49 8.11 24.47
CA GLU A 445 -19.19 7.29 25.48
C GLU A 445 -18.32 6.15 25.98
N ALA A 446 -17.63 5.44 25.09
CA ALA A 446 -16.76 4.31 25.42
C ALA A 446 -15.62 4.68 26.38
N VAL A 447 -15.13 5.92 26.38
CA VAL A 447 -14.02 6.33 27.27
C VAL A 447 -14.46 7.04 28.53
N TRP A 448 -15.73 7.49 28.64
CA TRP A 448 -16.25 8.22 29.79
C TRP A 448 -17.26 7.45 30.64
N GLN A 449 -17.99 6.48 30.06
CA GLN A 449 -19.06 5.75 30.77
C GLN A 449 -18.61 4.42 31.37
N MET A 450 -17.41 3.96 31.04
CA MET A 450 -16.80 2.75 31.60
C MET A 450 -15.78 3.09 32.67
#